data_adde8df748bd1023df0e0d9d6b2d711c
#
_entry.id   adde8df748bd1023df0e0d9d6b2d711c
#
_cell.length_a   1.000
_cell.length_b   1.000
_cell.length_c   1.000
_cell.angle_alpha   90.00
_cell.angle_beta   90.00
_cell.angle_gamma   90.00
#
_symmetry.space_group_name_H-M   'P 1'
#
loop_
_entity.id
_entity.type
_entity.pdbx_description
1 polymer ?
#
loop_
_entity_poly.entity_id
_entity_poly.type
_entity_poly.pdbx_seq_one_letter_code
_entity_poly.pdbx_strand_id
1 'polypeptide(L)'
;MATPADPLVDKLQTLYRETDALFAGWSCAESGDCCRFSVTGRQPMLWPLEWRHLQRVLRANPPRKGGATGDCPAFDPATRRCRAYLARPFGCRTHFCAEICRPGKNPRDQIRQLARRLADLAAADQPTGSLRPLLSWQSSSRP
;
A
#
# COMPACT_ATOMS: atom_id res chain seq x y z
N MET A 1 -20.21 14.36 7.47
CA MET A 1 -19.32 15.48 7.11
C MET A 1 -18.32 15.05 6.09
N ALA A 2 -18.15 15.80 5.05
CA ALA A 2 -17.11 15.52 4.07
C ALA A 2 -15.73 15.75 4.69
N THR A 3 -14.79 14.82 4.44
CA THR A 3 -13.40 15.01 4.84
C THR A 3 -12.80 16.16 4.03
N PRO A 4 -12.05 17.08 4.66
CA PRO A 4 -11.39 18.13 3.91
C PRO A 4 -10.49 17.58 2.81
N ALA A 5 -10.43 18.24 1.69
CA ALA A 5 -9.53 17.86 0.62
C ALA A 5 -8.08 17.93 1.09
N ASP A 6 -7.30 16.91 0.77
CA ASP A 6 -5.88 16.85 1.11
C ASP A 6 -5.10 16.82 -0.22
N PRO A 7 -4.49 17.95 -0.63
CA PRO A 7 -3.78 18.03 -1.91
C PRO A 7 -2.65 17.01 -2.05
N LEU A 8 -1.99 16.66 -0.95
CA LEU A 8 -0.92 15.67 -1.00
C LEU A 8 -1.47 14.26 -1.21
N VAL A 9 -2.62 13.94 -0.60
CA VAL A 9 -3.30 12.67 -0.86
C VAL A 9 -3.80 12.60 -2.29
N ASP A 10 -4.30 13.70 -2.85
CA ASP A 10 -4.72 13.75 -4.25
C ASP A 10 -3.54 13.45 -5.19
N LYS A 11 -2.39 14.03 -4.92
CA LYS A 11 -1.16 13.76 -5.68
C LYS A 11 -0.69 12.31 -5.50
N LEU A 12 -0.83 11.77 -4.29
CA LEU A 12 -0.52 10.38 -4.00
C LEU A 12 -1.41 9.44 -4.82
N GLN A 13 -2.72 9.70 -4.86
CA GLN A 13 -3.65 8.90 -5.65
C GLN A 13 -3.34 8.96 -7.13
N THR A 14 -2.95 10.12 -7.64
CA THR A 14 -2.51 10.27 -9.04
C THR A 14 -1.28 9.40 -9.30
N LEU A 15 -0.30 9.44 -8.41
CA LEU A 15 0.90 8.61 -8.52
C LEU A 15 0.55 7.12 -8.48
N TYR A 16 -0.39 6.72 -7.64
CA TYR A 16 -0.87 5.35 -7.56
C TYR A 16 -1.51 4.91 -8.88
N ARG A 17 -2.32 5.77 -9.50
CA ARG A 17 -2.92 5.46 -10.81
C ARG A 17 -1.86 5.31 -11.90
N GLU A 18 -0.85 6.17 -11.91
CA GLU A 18 0.27 6.06 -12.85
C GLU A 18 1.05 4.76 -12.63
N THR A 19 1.21 4.35 -11.37
CA THR A 19 1.86 3.09 -11.03
C THR A 19 1.05 1.91 -11.56
N ASP A 20 -0.26 1.91 -11.33
CA ASP A 20 -1.14 0.84 -11.79
C ASP A 20 -1.13 0.73 -13.33
N ALA A 21 -1.01 1.86 -14.03
CA ALA A 21 -0.94 1.88 -15.49
C ALA A 21 0.28 1.13 -16.03
N LEU A 22 1.38 1.08 -15.30
CA LEU A 22 2.55 0.30 -15.70
C LEU A 22 2.27 -1.20 -15.74
N PHE A 23 1.27 -1.65 -15.00
CA PHE A 23 0.91 -3.05 -14.87
C PHE A 23 -0.47 -3.36 -15.46
N ALA A 24 -0.94 -2.53 -16.40
CA ALA A 24 -2.27 -2.66 -16.97
C ALA A 24 -2.53 -4.00 -17.65
N GLY A 25 -1.46 -4.65 -18.16
CA GLY A 25 -1.55 -5.99 -18.77
C GLY A 25 -1.47 -7.15 -17.76
N TRP A 26 -1.40 -6.86 -16.48
CA TRP A 26 -1.20 -7.87 -15.45
C TRP A 26 -2.50 -8.07 -14.66
N SER A 27 -2.88 -9.34 -14.47
CA SER A 27 -3.96 -9.67 -13.56
C SER A 27 -3.38 -10.23 -12.26
N CYS A 28 -3.87 -9.74 -11.14
CA CYS A 28 -3.55 -10.31 -9.83
C CYS A 28 -4.29 -11.63 -9.68
N ALA A 29 -3.60 -12.67 -9.20
CA ALA A 29 -4.23 -13.96 -8.93
C ALA A 29 -5.28 -13.88 -7.78
N GLU A 30 -5.34 -12.75 -7.08
CA GLU A 30 -6.31 -12.48 -6.01
C GLU A 30 -6.31 -13.53 -4.89
N SER A 31 -5.17 -14.19 -4.66
CA SER A 31 -5.04 -15.18 -3.60
C SER A 31 -5.09 -14.56 -2.20
N GLY A 32 -4.79 -13.27 -2.09
CA GLY A 32 -4.65 -12.59 -0.82
C GLY A 32 -3.36 -12.90 -0.06
N ASP A 33 -2.50 -13.72 -0.61
CA ASP A 33 -1.25 -14.14 0.06
C ASP A 33 -0.32 -12.96 0.33
N CYS A 34 -0.32 -11.95 -0.52
CA CYS A 34 0.49 -10.74 -0.33
C CYS A 34 0.14 -9.97 0.96
N CYS A 35 -1.08 -10.14 1.48
CA CYS A 35 -1.52 -9.56 2.74
C CYS A 35 -1.23 -10.45 3.94
N ARG A 36 -0.87 -11.69 3.71
CA ARG A 36 -0.61 -12.68 4.76
C ARG A 36 0.88 -12.69 5.11
N PHE A 37 1.33 -11.69 5.83
CA PHE A 37 2.73 -11.52 6.19
C PHE A 37 3.28 -12.70 6.99
N SER A 38 2.42 -13.35 7.76
CA SER A 38 2.79 -14.56 8.50
C SER A 38 3.18 -15.73 7.58
N VAL A 39 2.67 -15.73 6.35
CA VAL A 39 2.95 -16.77 5.34
C VAL A 39 4.13 -16.36 4.45
N THR A 40 4.12 -15.12 3.95
CA THR A 40 5.13 -14.66 3.00
C THR A 40 6.44 -14.20 3.65
N GLY A 41 6.39 -13.81 4.92
CA GLY A 41 7.51 -13.20 5.62
C GLY A 41 7.85 -11.79 5.12
N ARG A 42 6.97 -11.17 4.33
CA ARG A 42 7.21 -9.87 3.70
C ARG A 42 6.07 -8.92 3.97
N GLN A 43 6.40 -7.66 4.17
CA GLN A 43 5.41 -6.61 4.31
C GLN A 43 5.88 -5.35 3.57
N PRO A 44 4.93 -4.51 3.10
CA PRO A 44 5.31 -3.28 2.40
C PRO A 44 5.89 -2.25 3.35
N MET A 45 6.76 -1.40 2.82
CA MET A 45 7.27 -0.22 3.50
C MET A 45 6.40 0.97 3.08
N LEU A 46 6.01 1.79 4.04
CA LEU A 46 5.14 2.95 3.81
C LEU A 46 5.79 4.22 4.33
N TRP A 47 5.56 5.31 3.58
CA TRP A 47 5.79 6.65 4.08
C TRP A 47 4.62 7.10 4.98
N PRO A 48 4.82 8.09 5.87
CA PRO A 48 3.73 8.61 6.70
C PRO A 48 2.49 9.03 5.90
N LEU A 49 2.69 9.66 4.74
CA LEU A 49 1.60 10.05 3.85
C LEU A 49 0.77 8.84 3.40
N GLU A 50 1.45 7.76 3.02
CA GLU A 50 0.79 6.52 2.60
C GLU A 50 0.01 5.88 3.73
N TRP A 51 0.59 5.85 4.92
CA TRP A 51 -0.09 5.31 6.10
C TRP A 51 -1.33 6.12 6.45
N ARG A 52 -1.22 7.45 6.42
CA ARG A 52 -2.37 8.34 6.70
C ARG A 52 -3.54 8.06 5.75
N HIS A 53 -3.24 7.90 4.46
CA HIS A 53 -4.26 7.58 3.46
C HIS A 53 -4.86 6.20 3.68
N LEU A 54 -4.02 5.19 3.87
CA LEU A 54 -4.46 3.82 4.13
C LEU A 54 -5.32 3.74 5.40
N GLN A 55 -4.87 4.35 6.47
CA GLN A 55 -5.57 4.35 7.75
C GLN A 55 -6.98 4.97 7.63
N ARG A 56 -7.10 6.05 6.87
CA ARG A 56 -8.39 6.71 6.63
C ARG A 56 -9.37 5.77 5.95
N VAL A 57 -8.92 5.04 4.94
CA VAL A 57 -9.75 4.07 4.23
C VAL A 57 -10.10 2.88 5.14
N LEU A 58 -9.16 2.41 5.94
CA LEU A 58 -9.41 1.31 6.89
C LEU A 58 -10.43 1.69 7.95
N ARG A 59 -10.42 2.93 8.42
CA ARG A 59 -11.41 3.41 9.38
C ARG A 59 -12.82 3.47 8.79
N ALA A 60 -12.93 3.78 7.50
CA ALA A 60 -14.20 3.76 6.78
C ALA A 60 -14.72 2.34 6.51
N ASN A 61 -13.82 1.36 6.53
CA ASN A 61 -14.12 -0.05 6.26
C ASN A 61 -13.58 -0.91 7.40
N PRO A 62 -14.27 -0.94 8.56
CA PRO A 62 -13.74 -1.65 9.74
C PRO A 62 -13.56 -3.15 9.47
N PRO A 63 -12.59 -3.79 10.16
CA PRO A 63 -12.30 -5.20 9.94
C PRO A 63 -13.45 -6.09 10.40
N ARG A 64 -13.69 -7.15 9.65
CA ARG A 64 -14.52 -8.26 10.12
C ARG A 64 -13.71 -9.07 11.13
N LYS A 65 -14.42 -9.74 12.04
CA LYS A 65 -13.79 -10.57 13.06
C LYS A 65 -13.01 -11.72 12.41
N GLY A 66 -11.89 -12.10 12.99
CA GLY A 66 -11.16 -13.30 12.64
C GLY A 66 -9.86 -13.11 11.85
N GLY A 67 -9.36 -11.89 11.74
CA GLY A 67 -8.05 -11.66 11.13
C GLY A 67 -6.92 -12.20 12.00
N ALA A 68 -5.95 -12.89 11.39
CA ALA A 68 -4.78 -13.38 12.10
C ALA A 68 -3.87 -12.21 12.51
N THR A 69 -3.37 -12.25 13.75
CA THR A 69 -2.38 -11.29 14.22
C THR A 69 -1.09 -11.42 13.40
N GLY A 70 -0.52 -10.31 12.97
CA GLY A 70 0.71 -10.30 12.20
C GLY A 70 0.51 -10.24 10.70
N ASP A 71 -0.73 -10.32 10.22
CA ASP A 71 -1.05 -10.11 8.81
C ASP A 71 -1.48 -8.66 8.57
N CYS A 72 -1.64 -8.28 7.30
CA CYS A 72 -2.05 -6.93 6.93
C CYS A 72 -3.42 -6.60 7.54
N PRO A 73 -3.58 -5.45 8.20
CA PRO A 73 -4.87 -5.05 8.76
C PRO A 73 -5.95 -4.84 7.69
N ALA A 74 -5.56 -4.65 6.44
CA ALA A 74 -6.50 -4.51 5.34
C ALA A 74 -6.99 -5.86 4.78
N PHE A 75 -6.37 -6.96 5.18
CA PHE A 75 -6.74 -8.29 4.69
C PHE A 75 -8.07 -8.74 5.31
N ASP A 76 -9.00 -9.14 4.46
CA ASP A 76 -10.27 -9.73 4.88
C ASP A 76 -10.18 -11.25 4.70
N PRO A 77 -10.14 -12.03 5.80
CA PRO A 77 -10.02 -13.49 5.71
C PRO A 77 -11.24 -14.15 5.04
N ALA A 78 -12.41 -13.52 5.15
CA ALA A 78 -13.65 -14.08 4.59
C ALA A 78 -13.65 -14.04 3.06
N THR A 79 -13.18 -12.93 2.47
CA THR A 79 -13.14 -12.75 1.01
C THR A 79 -11.76 -13.01 0.43
N ARG A 80 -10.72 -13.07 1.27
CA ARG A 80 -9.31 -13.16 0.91
C ARG A 80 -8.86 -11.99 0.04
N ARG A 81 -9.42 -10.81 0.28
CA ARG A 81 -9.14 -9.59 -0.48
C ARG A 81 -8.71 -8.46 0.43
N CYS A 82 -8.04 -7.48 -0.16
CA CYS A 82 -7.70 -6.24 0.53
C CYS A 82 -8.94 -5.34 0.64
N ARG A 83 -9.32 -4.97 1.88
CA ARG A 83 -10.45 -4.05 2.12
C ARG A 83 -10.14 -2.62 1.68
N ALA A 84 -8.87 -2.31 1.51
CA ALA A 84 -8.40 -0.99 1.09
C ALA A 84 -7.68 -1.07 -0.25
N TYR A 85 -8.21 -1.85 -1.19
CA TYR A 85 -7.55 -2.15 -2.46
C TYR A 85 -7.09 -0.89 -3.21
N LEU A 86 -7.95 0.14 -3.28
CA LEU A 86 -7.62 1.38 -3.99
C LEU A 86 -6.60 2.25 -3.24
N ALA A 87 -6.43 2.02 -1.94
CA ALA A 87 -5.45 2.73 -1.11
C ALA A 87 -4.20 1.90 -0.83
N ARG A 88 -3.99 0.81 -1.58
CA ARG A 88 -2.80 -0.02 -1.40
C ARG A 88 -1.54 0.84 -1.50
N PRO A 89 -0.58 0.68 -0.58
CA PRO A 89 0.69 1.41 -0.66
C PRO A 89 1.45 1.10 -1.94
N PHE A 90 2.38 1.97 -2.28
CA PHE A 90 3.25 1.82 -3.45
C PHE A 90 3.92 0.44 -3.47
N GLY A 91 4.42 -0.01 -2.31
CA GLY A 91 5.02 -1.33 -2.20
C GLY A 91 4.08 -2.45 -2.59
N CYS A 92 2.79 -2.35 -2.24
CA CYS A 92 1.78 -3.34 -2.63
C CYS A 92 1.46 -3.33 -4.12
N ARG A 93 1.71 -2.22 -4.80
CA ARG A 93 1.42 -2.07 -6.22
C ARG A 93 2.54 -2.54 -7.13
N THR A 94 3.75 -2.65 -6.60
CA THR A 94 4.96 -2.84 -7.42
C THR A 94 5.71 -4.13 -7.14
N HIS A 95 5.37 -4.91 -6.11
CA HIS A 95 6.36 -5.89 -5.63
C HIS A 95 5.85 -7.26 -5.14
N PHE A 96 4.64 -7.68 -5.46
CA PHE A 96 4.07 -8.82 -4.73
C PHE A 96 3.80 -10.10 -5.50
N CYS A 97 3.68 -10.06 -6.81
CA CYS A 97 3.49 -11.27 -7.58
C CYS A 97 4.82 -11.78 -8.06
N ALA A 98 5.04 -13.10 -7.97
CA ALA A 98 6.20 -13.74 -8.56
C ALA A 98 6.36 -13.36 -10.03
N GLU A 99 5.24 -13.15 -10.73
CA GLU A 99 5.23 -12.71 -12.12
C GLU A 99 5.78 -11.30 -12.32
N ILE A 100 5.41 -10.36 -11.44
CA ILE A 100 5.92 -8.97 -11.50
C ILE A 100 7.42 -8.95 -11.23
N CYS A 101 7.89 -9.87 -10.40
CA CYS A 101 9.29 -9.96 -10.04
C CYS A 101 10.14 -10.71 -11.07
N ARG A 102 9.54 -11.24 -12.15
CA ARG A 102 10.30 -11.94 -13.18
C ARG A 102 11.31 -11.04 -13.88
N PRO A 103 12.55 -11.50 -14.07
CA PRO A 103 13.53 -10.75 -14.83
C PRO A 103 13.01 -10.42 -16.25
N GLY A 104 13.20 -9.17 -16.68
CA GLY A 104 12.80 -8.71 -18.00
C GLY A 104 11.33 -8.36 -18.17
N LYS A 105 10.50 -8.58 -17.14
CA LYS A 105 9.07 -8.24 -17.18
C LYS A 105 8.73 -7.02 -16.32
N ASN A 106 9.61 -6.62 -15.46
CA ASN A 106 9.39 -5.55 -14.48
C ASN A 106 9.85 -4.20 -15.05
N PRO A 107 9.02 -3.15 -15.10
CA PRO A 107 9.41 -1.81 -15.56
C PRO A 107 10.22 -1.07 -14.48
N ARG A 108 11.41 -1.54 -14.19
CA ARG A 108 12.24 -1.08 -13.07
C ARG A 108 12.55 0.42 -13.10
N ASP A 109 12.88 0.97 -14.27
CA ASP A 109 13.25 2.38 -14.38
C ASP A 109 12.05 3.29 -14.10
N GLN A 110 10.89 2.95 -14.61
CA GLN A 110 9.66 3.67 -14.37
C GLN A 110 9.26 3.58 -12.89
N ILE A 111 9.42 2.40 -12.28
CA ILE A 111 9.15 2.21 -10.85
C ILE A 111 10.08 3.09 -10.01
N ARG A 112 11.37 3.16 -10.36
CA ARG A 112 12.32 4.04 -9.65
C ARG A 112 11.94 5.51 -9.76
N GLN A 113 11.51 5.96 -10.92
CA GLN A 113 11.06 7.34 -11.12
C GLN A 113 9.86 7.65 -10.25
N LEU A 114 8.89 6.76 -10.21
CA LEU A 114 7.69 6.90 -9.37
C LEU A 114 8.07 6.86 -7.88
N ALA A 115 9.00 6.00 -7.50
CA ALA A 115 9.48 5.93 -6.12
C ALA A 115 10.14 7.24 -5.67
N ARG A 116 10.90 7.89 -6.56
CA ARG A 116 11.50 9.21 -6.28
C ARG A 116 10.42 10.27 -6.12
N ARG A 117 9.42 10.29 -6.99
CA ARG A 117 8.30 11.21 -6.88
C ARG A 117 7.54 11.01 -5.59
N LEU A 118 7.36 9.75 -5.19
CA LEU A 118 6.73 9.42 -3.91
C LEU A 118 7.55 9.96 -2.74
N ALA A 119 8.87 9.78 -2.76
CA ALA A 119 9.75 10.31 -1.72
C ALA A 119 9.66 11.84 -1.64
N ASP A 120 9.54 12.52 -2.78
CA ASP A 120 9.38 13.98 -2.82
C ASP A 120 8.03 14.41 -2.20
N LEU A 121 6.95 13.69 -2.49
CA LEU A 121 5.65 13.92 -1.88
C LEU A 121 5.71 13.68 -0.36
N ALA A 122 6.38 12.63 0.05
CA ALA A 122 6.55 12.29 1.46
C ALA A 122 7.32 13.39 2.19
N ALA A 123 8.37 13.93 1.58
CA ALA A 123 9.14 15.03 2.15
C ALA A 123 8.34 16.32 2.24
N ALA A 124 7.45 16.58 1.28
CA ALA A 124 6.56 17.73 1.33
C ALA A 124 5.53 17.60 2.48
N ASP A 125 5.13 16.37 2.78
CA ASP A 125 4.22 16.07 3.90
C ASP A 125 4.95 16.15 5.25
N GLN A 126 6.03 15.38 5.40
CA GLN A 126 6.84 15.32 6.61
C GLN A 126 8.32 15.21 6.24
N PRO A 127 9.08 16.32 6.26
CA PRO A 127 10.50 16.30 5.86
C PRO A 127 11.37 15.34 6.67
N THR A 128 11.01 15.09 7.94
CA THR A 128 11.72 14.16 8.82
C THR A 128 11.11 12.76 8.87
N GLY A 129 10.06 12.54 8.08
CA GLY A 129 9.40 11.23 8.03
C GLY A 129 10.28 10.18 7.38
N SER A 130 10.09 8.94 7.77
CA SER A 130 10.85 7.81 7.25
C SER A 130 9.94 6.70 6.72
N LEU A 131 10.50 5.91 5.81
CA LEU A 131 9.86 4.72 5.28
C LEU A 131 9.92 3.63 6.35
N ARG A 132 8.77 3.06 6.71
CA ARG A 132 8.67 2.06 7.78
C ARG A 132 7.75 0.92 7.37
N PRO A 133 7.98 -0.30 7.91
CA PRO A 133 7.08 -1.43 7.65
C PRO A 133 5.65 -1.14 8.09
N LEU A 134 4.67 -1.67 7.35
CA LEU A 134 3.25 -1.44 7.60
C LEU A 134 2.85 -1.73 9.05
N LEU A 135 3.26 -2.88 9.58
CA LEU A 135 2.90 -3.28 10.95
C LEU A 135 3.49 -2.35 12.00
N SER A 136 4.64 -1.72 11.72
CA SER A 136 5.24 -0.71 12.60
C SER A 136 4.33 0.51 12.71
N TRP A 137 3.73 0.95 11.61
CA TRP A 137 2.78 2.06 11.62
C TRP A 137 1.52 1.73 12.41
N GLN A 138 1.00 0.51 12.26
CA GLN A 138 -0.18 0.06 12.98
C GLN A 138 0.04 0.09 14.50
N SER A 139 1.18 -0.40 14.96
CA SER A 139 1.52 -0.40 16.38
C SER A 139 1.63 0.99 16.96
N SER A 140 2.21 1.95 16.21
CA SER A 140 2.37 3.34 16.62
C SER A 140 1.04 4.10 16.70
N SER A 141 0.01 3.64 15.99
CA SER A 141 -1.29 4.33 15.90
C SER A 141 -2.30 3.85 16.93
N ARG A 142 -1.96 2.87 17.74
CA ARG A 142 -2.82 2.40 18.82
C ARG A 142 -2.72 3.38 20.02
N PRO A 143 -3.88 3.74 20.62
CA PRO A 143 -3.87 4.55 21.82
C PRO A 143 -3.23 3.82 23.00
#